data_9a0d5230c43becd641dd1457385066db
#
_entry.id   9a0d5230c43becd641dd1457385066db
#
_cell.length_a   1.000
_cell.length_b   1.000
_cell.length_c   1.000
_cell.angle_alpha   90.00
_cell.angle_beta   90.00
_cell.angle_gamma   90.00
#
_symmetry.space_group_name_H-M   'P 1'
#
loop_
_entity.id
_entity.type
_entity.pdbx_description
1 polymer ?
#
loop_
_entity_poly.entity_id
_entity_poly.type
_entity_poly.pdbx_seq_one_letter_code
_entity_poly.pdbx_strand_id
1 'polypeptide(L)'
;AASPVQVLALENGIPVYQPVKMRDGTALEMIKALEPDILVVVAYGRILPDDILAVPEYGAINVHGSLLPKYRGAAPIQWSVLNGDKITGVTTMYLAHDMDAGDVIYKAETEIGEYETAGELFDRLMDMGAELLIKTLDDIESGTAPRTPQDHSQATYVGMLDKSICPIDWNNTPRMVLKHIYGLQPWPVATMELDGTVYRVFGAEYTNNKCSAEPGTVVGAGKNG
;
A
#
# COMPACT_ATOMS: atom_id res chain seq x y z
N ALA A 1 -10.76 -2.76 18.98
CA ALA A 1 -11.84 -2.06 18.30
C ALA A 1 -12.15 -2.80 17.00
N ALA A 2 -13.42 -2.80 16.56
CA ALA A 2 -13.82 -3.37 15.28
C ALA A 2 -13.17 -2.54 14.13
N SER A 3 -12.78 -3.22 13.04
CA SER A 3 -12.29 -2.52 11.86
C SER A 3 -13.44 -1.81 11.11
N PRO A 4 -13.17 -0.76 10.34
CA PRO A 4 -14.20 -0.09 9.53
C PRO A 4 -14.95 -1.07 8.61
N VAL A 5 -14.25 -2.02 7.99
CA VAL A 5 -14.84 -3.06 7.13
C VAL A 5 -15.81 -3.96 7.93
N GLN A 6 -15.42 -4.35 9.15
CA GLN A 6 -16.30 -5.15 10.01
C GLN A 6 -17.57 -4.38 10.39
N VAL A 7 -17.44 -3.10 10.75
CA VAL A 7 -18.61 -2.26 11.10
C VAL A 7 -19.55 -2.17 9.90
N LEU A 8 -19.05 -1.81 8.74
CA LEU A 8 -19.84 -1.66 7.52
C LEU A 8 -20.54 -2.97 7.11
N ALA A 9 -19.83 -4.10 7.19
CA ALA A 9 -20.41 -5.41 6.87
C ALA A 9 -21.58 -5.73 7.79
N LEU A 10 -21.43 -5.54 9.10
CA LEU A 10 -22.48 -5.80 10.07
C LEU A 10 -23.70 -4.88 9.87
N GLU A 11 -23.49 -3.59 9.58
CA GLU A 11 -24.54 -2.62 9.28
C GLU A 11 -25.36 -3.01 8.04
N ASN A 12 -24.74 -3.72 7.09
CA ASN A 12 -25.40 -4.21 5.87
C ASN A 12 -25.83 -5.68 5.95
N GLY A 13 -25.79 -6.30 7.13
CA GLY A 13 -26.22 -7.69 7.34
C GLY A 13 -25.31 -8.73 6.68
N ILE A 14 -24.07 -8.35 6.32
CA ILE A 14 -23.09 -9.26 5.74
C ILE A 14 -22.39 -10.03 6.87
N PRO A 15 -22.37 -11.37 6.82
CA PRO A 15 -21.68 -12.18 7.84
C PRO A 15 -20.20 -11.86 7.91
N VAL A 16 -19.66 -11.74 9.14
CA VAL A 16 -18.25 -11.46 9.38
C VAL A 16 -17.60 -12.63 10.08
N TYR A 17 -16.52 -13.14 9.49
CA TYR A 17 -15.72 -14.22 10.04
C TYR A 17 -14.29 -13.75 10.27
N GLN A 18 -13.72 -14.10 11.43
CA GLN A 18 -12.36 -13.68 11.81
C GLN A 18 -11.55 -14.90 12.30
N PRO A 19 -11.18 -15.84 11.40
CA PRO A 19 -10.43 -17.01 11.79
C PRO A 19 -9.04 -16.60 12.30
N VAL A 20 -8.66 -17.13 13.46
CA VAL A 20 -7.35 -16.83 14.09
C VAL A 20 -6.21 -17.48 13.30
N LYS A 21 -6.45 -18.65 12.72
CA LYS A 21 -5.48 -19.42 11.95
C LYS A 21 -6.01 -19.71 10.56
N MET A 22 -5.12 -19.63 9.56
CA MET A 22 -5.47 -19.89 8.16
C MET A 22 -5.04 -21.30 7.69
N ARG A 23 -4.20 -22.00 8.46
CA ARG A 23 -3.56 -23.26 8.05
C ARG A 23 -3.95 -24.47 8.90
N ASP A 24 -4.91 -24.35 9.82
CA ASP A 24 -5.39 -25.47 10.66
C ASP A 24 -6.63 -26.17 10.11
N GLY A 25 -7.05 -25.81 8.89
CA GLY A 25 -8.24 -26.35 8.23
C GLY A 25 -9.54 -25.58 8.56
N THR A 26 -9.61 -24.89 9.68
CA THR A 26 -10.85 -24.18 10.10
C THR A 26 -11.30 -23.13 9.10
N ALA A 27 -10.36 -22.29 8.61
CA ALA A 27 -10.66 -21.27 7.62
C ALA A 27 -11.06 -21.89 6.27
N LEU A 28 -10.43 -22.97 5.86
CA LEU A 28 -10.74 -23.69 4.62
C LEU A 28 -12.18 -24.23 4.65
N GLU A 29 -12.56 -24.94 5.71
CA GLU A 29 -13.90 -25.52 5.83
C GLU A 29 -14.98 -24.44 5.91
N MET A 30 -14.70 -23.33 6.58
CA MET A 30 -15.59 -22.18 6.63
C MET A 30 -15.79 -21.56 5.24
N ILE A 31 -14.71 -21.36 4.46
CA ILE A 31 -14.79 -20.79 3.12
C ILE A 31 -15.52 -21.74 2.17
N LYS A 32 -15.24 -23.05 2.23
CA LYS A 32 -15.98 -24.04 1.46
C LYS A 32 -17.48 -24.04 1.75
N ALA A 33 -17.86 -23.91 3.02
CA ALA A 33 -19.27 -23.87 3.42
C ALA A 33 -20.02 -22.61 2.93
N LEU A 34 -19.29 -21.55 2.56
CA LEU A 34 -19.84 -20.35 1.96
C LEU A 34 -20.03 -20.45 0.45
N GLU A 35 -19.43 -21.46 -0.19
CA GLU A 35 -19.49 -21.71 -1.65
C GLU A 35 -19.24 -20.43 -2.48
N PRO A 36 -18.12 -19.68 -2.24
CA PRO A 36 -17.89 -18.43 -2.95
C PRO A 36 -17.54 -18.69 -4.43
N ASP A 37 -18.07 -17.89 -5.34
CA ASP A 37 -17.70 -17.90 -6.75
C ASP A 37 -16.31 -17.30 -6.97
N ILE A 38 -15.94 -16.31 -6.17
CA ILE A 38 -14.65 -15.62 -6.21
C ILE A 38 -14.22 -15.17 -4.80
N LEU A 39 -12.91 -15.14 -4.55
CA LEU A 39 -12.33 -14.50 -3.36
C LEU A 39 -11.73 -13.15 -3.74
N VAL A 40 -12.16 -12.09 -3.07
CA VAL A 40 -11.58 -10.75 -3.19
C VAL A 40 -10.74 -10.45 -1.96
N VAL A 41 -9.47 -10.15 -2.17
CA VAL A 41 -8.52 -9.83 -1.10
C VAL A 41 -8.10 -8.37 -1.21
N VAL A 42 -8.22 -7.63 -0.13
CA VAL A 42 -7.77 -6.22 -0.06
C VAL A 42 -7.13 -6.00 1.31
N ALA A 43 -5.85 -5.64 1.32
CA ALA A 43 -5.09 -5.31 2.53
C ALA A 43 -5.25 -6.33 3.68
N TYR A 44 -5.37 -7.61 3.37
CA TYR A 44 -5.65 -8.66 4.36
C TYR A 44 -4.48 -8.93 5.32
N GLY A 45 -3.25 -8.68 4.86
CA GLY A 45 -2.04 -8.78 5.68
C GLY A 45 -1.62 -10.21 6.04
N ARG A 46 -2.20 -11.23 5.40
CA ARG A 46 -1.84 -12.64 5.57
C ARG A 46 -1.74 -13.33 4.22
N ILE A 47 -0.83 -14.29 4.12
CA ILE A 47 -0.72 -15.19 2.96
C ILE A 47 -1.85 -16.22 3.06
N LEU A 48 -2.67 -16.31 2.03
CA LEU A 48 -3.68 -17.34 1.90
C LEU A 48 -3.05 -18.64 1.39
N PRO A 49 -3.33 -19.78 2.03
CA PRO A 49 -2.88 -21.09 1.54
C PRO A 49 -3.49 -21.45 0.17
N ASP A 50 -2.77 -22.24 -0.62
CA ASP A 50 -3.17 -22.63 -1.98
C ASP A 50 -4.50 -23.40 -2.00
N ASP A 51 -4.80 -24.18 -0.97
CA ASP A 51 -6.07 -24.91 -0.83
C ASP A 51 -7.26 -23.96 -0.64
N ILE A 52 -7.07 -22.81 -0.01
CA ILE A 52 -8.08 -21.73 0.08
C ILE A 52 -8.22 -21.02 -1.26
N LEU A 53 -7.11 -20.69 -1.92
CA LEU A 53 -7.12 -20.03 -3.23
C LEU A 53 -7.82 -20.85 -4.32
N ALA A 54 -7.81 -22.18 -4.16
CA ALA A 54 -8.41 -23.13 -5.10
C ALA A 54 -9.92 -23.39 -4.85
N VAL A 55 -10.53 -22.82 -3.82
CA VAL A 55 -11.96 -23.08 -3.51
C VAL A 55 -12.89 -22.46 -4.55
N PRO A 56 -12.77 -21.16 -4.91
CA PRO A 56 -13.74 -20.53 -5.79
C PRO A 56 -13.47 -20.85 -7.27
N GLU A 57 -14.54 -20.96 -8.06
CA GLU A 57 -14.46 -21.25 -9.49
C GLU A 57 -13.67 -20.18 -10.27
N TYR A 58 -13.93 -18.91 -9.98
CA TYR A 58 -13.22 -17.79 -10.62
C TYR A 58 -11.87 -17.45 -9.97
N GLY A 59 -11.45 -18.23 -8.96
CA GLY A 59 -10.18 -18.05 -8.27
C GLY A 59 -10.21 -16.91 -7.25
N ALA A 60 -9.03 -16.39 -6.92
CA ALA A 60 -8.85 -15.33 -5.95
C ALA A 60 -8.15 -14.13 -6.60
N ILE A 61 -8.60 -12.93 -6.31
CA ILE A 61 -8.03 -11.68 -6.81
C ILE A 61 -7.62 -10.75 -5.66
N ASN A 62 -6.66 -9.88 -5.93
CA ASN A 62 -6.20 -8.85 -4.99
C ASN A 62 -6.23 -7.47 -5.64
N VAL A 63 -6.53 -6.46 -4.84
CA VAL A 63 -6.31 -5.05 -5.19
C VAL A 63 -5.02 -4.60 -4.51
N HIS A 64 -3.98 -4.36 -5.30
CA HIS A 64 -2.65 -4.02 -4.84
C HIS A 64 -2.34 -2.54 -5.09
N GLY A 65 -1.82 -1.84 -4.07
CA GLY A 65 -1.58 -0.39 -4.09
C GLY A 65 -0.29 0.01 -4.81
N SER A 66 0.02 -0.59 -5.95
CA SER A 66 1.10 -0.18 -6.84
C SER A 66 0.83 -0.58 -8.29
N LEU A 67 1.67 -0.10 -9.20
CA LEU A 67 1.72 -0.55 -10.59
C LEU A 67 2.64 -1.77 -10.70
N LEU A 68 2.10 -2.97 -10.46
CA LEU A 68 2.86 -4.21 -10.57
C LEU A 68 3.53 -4.35 -11.95
N PRO A 69 4.74 -4.92 -12.03
CA PRO A 69 5.46 -5.68 -11.01
C PRO A 69 6.29 -4.85 -10.02
N LYS A 70 6.20 -3.51 -10.03
CA LYS A 70 6.87 -2.66 -9.03
C LYS A 70 6.20 -2.78 -7.66
N TYR A 71 7.01 -2.77 -6.60
CA TYR A 71 6.54 -2.72 -5.21
C TYR A 71 5.65 -3.89 -4.80
N ARG A 72 6.04 -5.12 -5.14
CA ARG A 72 5.45 -6.31 -4.52
C ARG A 72 5.73 -6.30 -3.02
N GLY A 73 4.80 -6.82 -2.22
CA GLY A 73 4.93 -6.91 -0.77
C GLY A 73 4.15 -5.86 0.00
N ALA A 74 4.66 -5.50 1.19
CA ALA A 74 3.96 -4.63 2.12
C ALA A 74 4.27 -3.14 1.88
N ALA A 75 3.32 -2.28 2.22
CA ALA A 75 3.47 -0.82 2.19
C ALA A 75 3.87 -0.19 0.83
N PRO A 76 3.38 -0.69 -0.34
CA PRO A 76 3.76 -0.17 -1.65
C PRO A 76 3.48 1.33 -1.82
N ILE A 77 2.40 1.82 -1.23
CA ILE A 77 1.97 3.23 -1.30
C ILE A 77 3.00 4.14 -0.63
N GLN A 78 3.41 3.81 0.59
CA GLN A 78 4.42 4.59 1.31
C GLN A 78 5.75 4.58 0.57
N TRP A 79 6.17 3.41 0.06
CA TRP A 79 7.44 3.29 -0.66
C TRP A 79 7.45 4.06 -1.98
N SER A 80 6.33 4.19 -2.68
CA SER A 80 6.25 5.03 -3.89
C SER A 80 6.51 6.52 -3.58
N VAL A 81 5.98 7.03 -2.44
CA VAL A 81 6.27 8.38 -1.98
C VAL A 81 7.72 8.51 -1.50
N LEU A 82 8.19 7.59 -0.65
CA LEU A 82 9.55 7.59 -0.10
C LEU A 82 10.63 7.58 -1.19
N ASN A 83 10.40 6.83 -2.26
CA ASN A 83 11.31 6.76 -3.40
C ASN A 83 11.19 7.95 -4.36
N GLY A 84 10.25 8.87 -4.11
CA GLY A 84 10.04 10.06 -4.92
C GLY A 84 9.50 9.76 -6.31
N ASP A 85 8.76 8.68 -6.49
CA ASP A 85 8.09 8.38 -7.75
C ASP A 85 7.12 9.50 -8.13
N LYS A 86 6.96 9.74 -9.41
CA LYS A 86 6.02 10.74 -9.94
C LYS A 86 4.67 10.16 -10.24
N ILE A 87 4.63 8.86 -10.54
CA ILE A 87 3.43 8.11 -10.93
C ILE A 87 3.37 6.85 -10.09
N THR A 88 2.19 6.53 -9.62
CA THR A 88 1.83 5.29 -8.94
C THR A 88 0.44 4.85 -9.40
N GLY A 89 -0.17 3.90 -8.72
CA GLY A 89 -1.52 3.47 -9.05
C GLY A 89 -1.95 2.24 -8.27
N VAL A 90 -3.00 1.62 -8.77
CA VAL A 90 -3.53 0.37 -8.25
C VAL A 90 -3.54 -0.69 -9.34
N THR A 91 -3.37 -1.94 -8.95
CA THR A 91 -3.44 -3.10 -9.84
C THR A 91 -4.42 -4.11 -9.28
N THR A 92 -5.37 -4.57 -10.09
CA THR A 92 -6.11 -5.81 -9.81
C THR A 92 -5.37 -6.99 -10.45
N MET A 93 -5.21 -8.07 -9.70
CA MET A 93 -4.44 -9.23 -10.14
C MET A 93 -5.02 -10.52 -9.57
N TYR A 94 -4.80 -11.64 -10.24
CA TYR A 94 -5.07 -12.95 -9.67
C TYR A 94 -4.01 -13.26 -8.61
N LEU A 95 -4.45 -13.85 -7.49
CA LEU A 95 -3.51 -14.36 -6.49
C LEU A 95 -2.83 -15.63 -6.99
N ALA A 96 -1.56 -15.78 -6.64
CA ALA A 96 -0.73 -16.94 -6.94
C ALA A 96 0.04 -17.34 -5.67
N HIS A 97 0.78 -18.44 -5.74
CA HIS A 97 1.62 -18.92 -4.64
C HIS A 97 2.65 -17.89 -4.19
N ASP A 98 3.32 -17.27 -5.17
CA ASP A 98 4.33 -16.24 -4.89
C ASP A 98 3.68 -14.88 -4.64
N MET A 99 4.27 -14.14 -3.69
CA MET A 99 3.76 -12.84 -3.24
C MET A 99 3.62 -11.85 -4.39
N ASP A 100 2.39 -11.37 -4.63
CA ASP A 100 2.01 -10.37 -5.62
C ASP A 100 2.53 -10.66 -7.04
N ALA A 101 2.71 -11.94 -7.39
CA ALA A 101 3.33 -12.38 -8.63
C ALA A 101 2.34 -12.91 -9.68
N GLY A 102 1.06 -13.00 -9.35
CA GLY A 102 0.03 -13.52 -10.26
C GLY A 102 -0.27 -12.57 -11.42
N ASP A 103 -1.05 -13.07 -12.37
CA ASP A 103 -1.40 -12.35 -13.60
C ASP A 103 -2.17 -11.07 -13.30
N VAL A 104 -1.76 -9.99 -13.93
CA VAL A 104 -2.45 -8.70 -13.86
C VAL A 104 -3.74 -8.76 -14.67
N ILE A 105 -4.80 -8.19 -14.07
CA ILE A 105 -6.08 -7.98 -14.76
C ILE A 105 -6.11 -6.55 -15.28
N TYR A 106 -6.11 -5.55 -14.41
CA TYR A 106 -6.12 -4.14 -14.77
C TYR A 106 -5.17 -3.31 -13.93
N LYS A 107 -4.81 -2.14 -14.44
CA LYS A 107 -4.08 -1.09 -13.72
C LYS A 107 -4.78 0.25 -13.92
N ALA A 108 -4.77 1.08 -12.88
CA ALA A 108 -5.13 2.48 -12.95
C ALA A 108 -3.99 3.32 -12.39
N GLU A 109 -3.56 4.32 -13.14
CA GLU A 109 -2.40 5.17 -12.83
C GLU A 109 -2.85 6.52 -12.29
N THR A 110 -2.03 7.11 -11.42
CA THR A 110 -2.20 8.48 -10.92
C THR A 110 -0.85 9.12 -10.63
N GLU A 111 -0.77 10.44 -10.69
CA GLU A 111 0.41 11.19 -10.28
C GLU A 111 0.48 11.27 -8.75
N ILE A 112 1.71 11.36 -8.21
CA ILE A 112 1.97 11.68 -6.80
C ILE A 112 2.32 13.16 -6.70
N GLY A 113 1.54 13.90 -5.91
CA GLY A 113 1.79 15.31 -5.64
C GLY A 113 3.14 15.55 -4.96
N GLU A 114 3.74 16.72 -5.20
CA GLU A 114 5.07 17.01 -4.62
C GLU A 114 5.06 17.00 -3.09
N TYR A 115 3.98 17.52 -2.49
CA TYR A 115 3.77 17.61 -1.04
C TYR A 115 2.70 16.63 -0.53
N GLU A 116 2.30 15.66 -1.35
CA GLU A 116 1.29 14.68 -0.99
C GLU A 116 1.87 13.67 0.01
N THR A 117 1.17 13.47 1.12
CA THR A 117 1.51 12.44 2.11
C THR A 117 1.12 11.06 1.61
N ALA A 118 1.76 10.03 2.16
CA ALA A 118 1.35 8.66 1.88
C ALA A 118 -0.08 8.37 2.36
N GLY A 119 -0.57 9.07 3.39
CA GLY A 119 -1.96 8.97 3.85
C GLY A 119 -2.96 9.52 2.84
N GLU A 120 -2.72 10.74 2.32
CA GLU A 120 -3.58 11.33 1.29
C GLU A 120 -3.58 10.50 -0.01
N LEU A 121 -2.41 10.01 -0.41
CA LEU A 121 -2.28 9.10 -1.55
C LEU A 121 -3.04 7.78 -1.31
N PHE A 122 -2.98 7.23 -0.08
CA PHE A 122 -3.72 6.02 0.29
C PHE A 122 -5.22 6.21 0.09
N ASP A 123 -5.79 7.32 0.56
CA ASP A 123 -7.22 7.60 0.43
C ASP A 123 -7.65 7.67 -1.05
N ARG A 124 -6.86 8.35 -1.91
CA ARG A 124 -7.13 8.39 -3.35
C ARG A 124 -7.01 7.02 -4.02
N LEU A 125 -5.99 6.24 -3.68
CA LEU A 125 -5.80 4.90 -4.24
C LEU A 125 -6.86 3.91 -3.74
N MET A 126 -7.42 4.12 -2.55
CA MET A 126 -8.55 3.35 -2.04
C MET A 126 -9.78 3.49 -2.93
N ASP A 127 -10.15 4.73 -3.28
CA ASP A 127 -11.29 5.01 -4.17
C ASP A 127 -11.04 4.45 -5.58
N MET A 128 -9.86 4.71 -6.15
CA MET A 128 -9.47 4.16 -7.46
C MET A 128 -9.49 2.62 -7.48
N GLY A 129 -9.04 2.01 -6.39
CA GLY A 129 -9.03 0.55 -6.23
C GLY A 129 -10.43 -0.03 -6.17
N ALA A 130 -11.37 0.64 -5.50
CA ALA A 130 -12.76 0.23 -5.41
C ALA A 130 -13.44 0.28 -6.81
N GLU A 131 -13.25 1.38 -7.56
CA GLU A 131 -13.78 1.49 -8.93
C GLU A 131 -13.19 0.43 -9.86
N LEU A 132 -11.86 0.23 -9.80
CA LEU A 132 -11.18 -0.77 -10.61
C LEU A 132 -11.63 -2.19 -10.27
N LEU A 133 -11.91 -2.47 -8.98
CA LEU A 133 -12.40 -3.76 -8.52
C LEU A 133 -13.76 -4.08 -9.09
N ILE A 134 -14.71 -3.13 -9.08
CA ILE A 134 -16.05 -3.35 -9.67
C ILE A 134 -15.93 -3.74 -11.15
N LYS A 135 -15.18 -2.94 -11.93
CA LYS A 135 -14.91 -3.29 -13.33
C LYS A 135 -14.28 -4.69 -13.48
N THR A 136 -13.35 -5.03 -12.59
CA THR A 136 -12.68 -6.33 -12.63
C THR A 136 -13.66 -7.48 -12.40
N LEU A 137 -14.58 -7.32 -11.44
CA LEU A 137 -15.59 -8.34 -11.12
C LEU A 137 -16.58 -8.52 -12.29
N ASP A 138 -17.08 -7.43 -12.88
CA ASP A 138 -17.98 -7.47 -14.03
C ASP A 138 -17.35 -8.21 -15.22
N ASP A 139 -16.06 -7.96 -15.49
CA ASP A 139 -15.35 -8.60 -16.60
C ASP A 139 -14.98 -10.06 -16.29
N ILE A 140 -14.75 -10.43 -15.03
CA ILE A 140 -14.57 -11.84 -14.63
C ILE A 140 -15.88 -12.60 -14.81
N GLU A 141 -17.01 -12.08 -14.33
CA GLU A 141 -18.33 -12.69 -14.46
C GLU A 141 -18.71 -12.89 -15.92
N SER A 142 -18.43 -11.90 -16.79
CA SER A 142 -18.71 -11.99 -18.23
C SER A 142 -17.69 -12.83 -19.02
N GLY A 143 -16.62 -13.30 -18.37
CA GLY A 143 -15.54 -14.06 -19.01
C GLY A 143 -14.64 -13.24 -19.93
N THR A 144 -14.62 -11.92 -19.79
CA THR A 144 -13.83 -10.98 -20.63
C THR A 144 -12.59 -10.43 -19.91
N ALA A 145 -12.40 -10.74 -18.62
CA ALA A 145 -11.25 -10.27 -17.86
C ALA A 145 -9.92 -10.79 -18.46
N PRO A 146 -8.96 -9.89 -18.74
CA PRO A 146 -7.66 -10.32 -19.24
C PRO A 146 -6.84 -11.02 -18.17
N ARG A 147 -5.87 -11.82 -18.61
CA ARG A 147 -4.82 -12.41 -17.76
C ARG A 147 -3.47 -12.08 -18.39
N THR A 148 -2.78 -11.10 -17.85
CA THR A 148 -1.49 -10.65 -18.37
C THR A 148 -0.38 -11.07 -17.41
N PRO A 149 0.49 -12.03 -17.77
CA PRO A 149 1.64 -12.40 -16.95
C PRO A 149 2.52 -11.20 -16.64
N GLN A 150 3.01 -11.13 -15.40
CA GLN A 150 3.95 -10.09 -15.02
C GLN A 150 5.35 -10.37 -15.57
N ASP A 151 6.07 -9.32 -15.99
CA ASP A 151 7.51 -9.43 -16.25
C ASP A 151 8.29 -9.46 -14.92
N HIS A 152 8.65 -10.66 -14.48
CA HIS A 152 9.36 -10.87 -13.22
C HIS A 152 10.74 -10.21 -13.17
N SER A 153 11.35 -9.89 -14.32
CA SER A 153 12.63 -9.20 -14.38
C SER A 153 12.54 -7.72 -13.95
N GLN A 154 11.33 -7.15 -14.01
CA GLN A 154 11.03 -5.78 -13.58
C GLN A 154 10.49 -5.70 -12.15
N ALA A 155 10.34 -6.85 -11.47
CA ALA A 155 9.76 -6.87 -10.13
C ALA A 155 10.69 -6.22 -9.10
N THR A 156 10.09 -5.36 -8.26
CA THR A 156 10.74 -4.83 -7.07
C THR A 156 9.93 -5.22 -5.83
N TYR A 157 10.61 -5.35 -4.70
CA TYR A 157 9.99 -5.82 -3.46
C TYR A 157 10.17 -4.79 -2.35
N VAL A 158 9.13 -4.60 -1.55
CA VAL A 158 9.12 -3.69 -0.42
C VAL A 158 8.60 -4.35 0.84
N GLY A 159 9.25 -4.03 1.95
CA GLY A 159 8.88 -4.52 3.28
C GLY A 159 7.90 -3.62 4.01
N MET A 160 7.47 -4.09 5.17
CA MET A 160 6.73 -3.27 6.13
C MET A 160 7.62 -2.14 6.65
N LEU A 161 7.01 -0.99 6.88
CA LEU A 161 7.70 0.10 7.58
C LEU A 161 7.78 -0.19 9.08
N ASP A 162 8.85 0.28 9.70
CA ASP A 162 9.01 0.30 11.14
C ASP A 162 9.66 1.63 11.60
N LYS A 163 9.85 1.78 12.90
CA LYS A 163 10.37 3.04 13.44
C LYS A 163 11.87 3.27 13.19
N SER A 164 12.60 2.29 12.71
CA SER A 164 14.03 2.46 12.39
C SER A 164 14.27 3.40 11.22
N ILE A 165 13.26 3.52 10.33
CA ILE A 165 13.32 4.43 9.18
C ILE A 165 13.01 5.89 9.54
N CYS A 166 12.47 6.21 10.73
CA CYS A 166 12.02 7.55 11.08
C CYS A 166 13.08 8.65 11.04
N PRO A 167 14.35 8.43 11.48
CA PRO A 167 15.36 9.48 11.48
C PRO A 167 15.61 10.04 10.07
N ILE A 168 15.57 11.36 9.95
CA ILE A 168 15.85 12.05 8.68
C ILE A 168 17.37 11.98 8.41
N ASP A 169 17.72 11.49 7.21
CA ASP A 169 19.09 11.61 6.70
C ASP A 169 19.25 12.94 5.94
N TRP A 170 19.85 13.91 6.60
CA TRP A 170 20.07 15.25 6.06
C TRP A 170 21.10 15.30 4.91
N ASN A 171 21.84 14.21 4.65
CA ASN A 171 22.75 14.13 3.50
C ASN A 171 22.03 13.84 2.17
N ASN A 172 20.75 13.52 2.24
CA ASN A 172 19.92 13.37 1.05
C ASN A 172 19.64 14.72 0.38
N THR A 173 19.20 14.65 -0.88
CA THR A 173 18.74 15.87 -1.57
C THR A 173 17.53 16.48 -0.85
N PRO A 174 17.31 17.82 -0.90
CA PRO A 174 16.16 18.46 -0.28
C PRO A 174 14.82 17.81 -0.65
N ARG A 175 14.67 17.42 -1.92
CA ARG A 175 13.47 16.72 -2.39
C ARG A 175 13.33 15.36 -1.73
N MET A 176 14.39 14.59 -1.57
CA MET A 176 14.31 13.27 -0.94
C MET A 176 14.06 13.35 0.58
N VAL A 177 14.59 14.38 1.25
CA VAL A 177 14.24 14.69 2.65
C VAL A 177 12.73 14.99 2.76
N LEU A 178 12.20 15.81 1.86
CA LEU A 178 10.76 16.10 1.79
C LEU A 178 9.95 14.82 1.59
N LYS A 179 10.31 14.00 0.59
CA LYS A 179 9.61 12.73 0.33
C LYS A 179 9.69 11.75 1.51
N HIS A 180 10.79 11.74 2.26
CA HIS A 180 10.89 10.99 3.50
C HIS A 180 9.89 11.46 4.56
N ILE A 181 9.76 12.79 4.76
CA ILE A 181 8.83 13.36 5.71
C ILE A 181 7.37 13.04 5.34
N TYR A 182 7.00 13.21 4.09
CA TYR A 182 5.63 13.00 3.61
C TYR A 182 5.29 11.52 3.42
N GLY A 183 6.24 10.69 3.00
CA GLY A 183 6.07 9.24 2.81
C GLY A 183 5.87 8.48 4.12
N LEU A 184 6.31 9.04 5.26
CA LEU A 184 6.13 8.45 6.58
C LEU A 184 4.87 8.94 7.32
N GLN A 185 4.02 9.73 6.69
CA GLN A 185 2.77 10.17 7.29
C GLN A 185 1.59 9.33 6.81
N PRO A 186 0.65 9.02 7.72
CA PRO A 186 0.56 9.45 9.13
C PRO A 186 1.39 8.60 10.10
N TRP A 187 2.00 7.51 9.66
CA TRP A 187 2.80 6.61 10.48
C TRP A 187 3.95 6.00 9.65
N PRO A 188 5.17 5.85 10.21
CA PRO A 188 5.56 6.05 11.62
C PRO A 188 5.98 7.49 11.99
N VAL A 189 5.99 8.43 11.04
CA VAL A 189 6.37 9.84 11.15
C VAL A 189 7.89 10.05 11.22
N ALA A 190 8.40 10.89 10.34
CA ALA A 190 9.81 11.26 10.31
C ALA A 190 10.25 11.98 11.60
N THR A 191 11.50 11.76 11.99
CA THR A 191 12.06 12.39 13.20
C THR A 191 13.38 13.08 12.92
N MET A 192 13.66 14.13 13.70
CA MET A 192 14.96 14.79 13.78
C MET A 192 15.40 14.90 15.24
N GLU A 193 16.69 14.96 15.47
CA GLU A 193 17.27 15.24 16.79
C GLU A 193 17.88 16.63 16.80
N LEU A 194 17.57 17.41 17.84
CA LEU A 194 18.17 18.71 18.09
C LEU A 194 18.47 18.82 19.58
N ASP A 195 19.72 19.10 19.93
CA ASP A 195 20.20 19.25 21.32
C ASP A 195 19.79 18.06 22.21
N GLY A 196 19.89 16.82 21.70
CA GLY A 196 19.57 15.58 22.40
C GLY A 196 18.05 15.32 22.55
N THR A 197 17.19 16.16 21.95
CA THR A 197 15.75 15.98 21.95
C THR A 197 15.27 15.51 20.59
N VAL A 198 14.44 14.47 20.58
CA VAL A 198 13.84 13.94 19.35
C VAL A 198 12.50 14.62 19.08
N TYR A 199 12.38 15.21 17.91
CA TYR A 199 11.18 15.85 17.40
C TYR A 199 10.56 15.04 16.27
N ARG A 200 9.23 15.04 16.18
CA ARG A 200 8.49 14.55 15.01
C ARG A 200 8.31 15.66 14.00
N VAL A 201 8.54 15.35 12.73
CA VAL A 201 8.46 16.31 11.63
C VAL A 201 7.26 15.96 10.76
N PHE A 202 6.27 16.86 10.71
CA PHE A 202 5.01 16.66 9.99
C PHE A 202 4.91 17.46 8.69
N GLY A 203 5.83 18.37 8.43
CA GLY A 203 5.82 19.14 7.20
C GLY A 203 7.16 19.78 6.96
N ALA A 204 7.48 20.02 5.71
CA ALA A 204 8.67 20.71 5.27
C ALA A 204 8.43 21.30 3.88
N GLU A 205 9.17 22.35 3.61
CA GLU A 205 9.31 22.90 2.26
C GLU A 205 10.80 23.02 1.96
N TYR A 206 11.18 22.92 0.72
CA TYR A 206 12.56 23.18 0.32
C TYR A 206 12.63 24.42 -0.58
N THR A 207 13.74 25.09 -0.49
CA THR A 207 14.04 26.24 -1.34
C THR A 207 15.25 25.96 -2.21
N ASN A 208 15.39 26.69 -3.31
CA ASN A 208 16.57 26.62 -4.15
C ASN A 208 17.70 27.56 -3.66
N ASN A 209 17.57 28.13 -2.47
CA ASN A 209 18.58 29.00 -1.88
C ASN A 209 19.83 28.18 -1.52
N LYS A 210 20.98 28.66 -1.93
CA LYS A 210 22.25 28.05 -1.53
C LYS A 210 22.54 28.39 -0.08
N CYS A 211 22.87 27.37 0.70
CA CYS A 211 23.38 27.49 2.06
C CYS A 211 24.77 26.87 2.12
N SER A 212 25.69 27.49 2.86
CA SER A 212 27.06 26.97 3.09
C SER A 212 27.20 26.19 4.40
N ALA A 213 26.11 26.06 5.16
CA ALA A 213 26.10 25.26 6.39
C ALA A 213 26.09 23.76 6.07
N GLU A 214 26.65 22.96 6.96
CA GLU A 214 26.61 21.51 6.87
C GLU A 214 25.17 20.98 6.92
N PRO A 215 24.86 19.86 6.22
CA PRO A 215 23.55 19.26 6.26
C PRO A 215 23.04 19.01 7.70
N GLY A 216 21.79 19.33 7.97
CA GLY A 216 21.20 19.19 9.30
C GLY A 216 21.46 20.37 10.27
N THR A 217 22.19 21.41 9.83
CA THR A 217 22.40 22.60 10.66
C THR A 217 21.17 23.50 10.64
N VAL A 218 20.68 23.88 11.82
CA VAL A 218 19.64 24.90 11.97
C VAL A 218 20.26 26.28 11.71
N VAL A 219 19.92 26.92 10.59
CA VAL A 219 20.46 28.22 10.19
C VAL A 219 19.58 29.40 10.60
N GLY A 220 18.40 29.13 11.11
CA GLY A 220 17.47 30.13 11.61
C GLY A 220 16.25 29.49 12.25
N ALA A 221 15.57 30.22 13.10
CA ALA A 221 14.30 29.85 13.69
C ALA A 221 13.37 31.04 13.71
N GLY A 222 12.11 30.85 13.35
CA GLY A 222 11.11 31.91 13.27
C GLY A 222 9.74 31.44 13.75
N LYS A 223 8.75 32.32 13.65
CA LYS A 223 7.36 31.96 14.01
C LYS A 223 6.71 30.98 13.07
N ASN A 224 7.27 30.79 11.89
CA ASN A 224 6.75 29.92 10.84
C ASN A 224 7.73 28.75 10.50
N GLY A 225 8.69 28.48 11.36
CA GLY A 225 9.74 27.47 11.19
C GLY A 225 11.13 28.05 11.31
#